data_0e7e1a0a1ff1576eb71d30f990df446a
#
_entry.id   0e7e1a0a1ff1576eb71d30f990df446a
#
_cell.length_a   1.000
_cell.length_b   1.000
_cell.length_c   1.000
_cell.angle_alpha   90.00
_cell.angle_beta   90.00
_cell.angle_gamma   90.00
#
_symmetry.space_group_name_H-M   'P 1'
#
loop_
_entity.id
_entity.type
_entity.pdbx_description
1 polymer ?
#
loop_
_entity_poly.entity_id
_entity_poly.type
_entity_poly.pdbx_seq_one_letter_code
_entity_poly.pdbx_strand_id
1 'polypeptide(L)'
;MSSADEYAINVAKTEYREGHNNADVERILSVFANGFTNMPEGEPTFYGEEAREALRSQLSKLFELYRVRMEVVIVHIAVFENTAVDRGWHKLILTPKIGGDPEVRRYRYCEIWHKQKDGSWRIGFFISNKDHEPTMLNSVAFPSDASAIVR
;
A
#
# COMPACT_ATOMS: atom_id res chain seq x y z
N MET A 1 3.70 21.24 -9.37
CA MET A 1 2.89 20.09 -8.95
C MET A 1 1.43 20.50 -8.91
N SER A 2 0.56 19.73 -9.51
CA SER A 2 -0.86 20.06 -9.56
C SER A 2 -1.58 19.57 -8.31
N SER A 3 -2.33 20.43 -7.63
CA SER A 3 -3.18 20.02 -6.50
C SER A 3 -4.26 19.02 -6.93
N ALA A 4 -4.66 19.05 -8.21
CA ALA A 4 -5.61 18.10 -8.77
C ALA A 4 -5.00 16.69 -8.86
N ASP A 5 -3.73 16.57 -9.18
CA ASP A 5 -3.05 15.29 -9.24
C ASP A 5 -2.88 14.69 -7.84
N GLU A 6 -2.48 15.48 -6.86
CA GLU A 6 -2.41 15.04 -5.47
C GLU A 6 -3.77 14.58 -4.96
N TYR A 7 -4.81 15.34 -5.27
CA TYR A 7 -6.17 14.99 -4.88
C TYR A 7 -6.59 13.65 -5.50
N ALA A 8 -6.31 13.44 -6.79
CA ALA A 8 -6.66 12.21 -7.49
C ALA A 8 -5.93 10.99 -6.89
N ILE A 9 -4.65 11.14 -6.54
CA ILE A 9 -3.88 10.08 -5.88
C ILE A 9 -4.49 9.79 -4.50
N ASN A 10 -4.82 10.82 -3.72
CA ASN A 10 -5.44 10.63 -2.41
C ASN A 10 -6.80 9.93 -2.48
N VAL A 11 -7.59 10.24 -3.50
CA VAL A 11 -8.85 9.54 -3.77
C VAL A 11 -8.60 8.05 -4.04
N ALA A 12 -7.61 7.72 -4.88
CA ALA A 12 -7.26 6.34 -5.17
C ALA A 12 -6.75 5.60 -3.91
N LYS A 13 -5.96 6.28 -3.09
CA LYS A 13 -5.49 5.69 -1.82
C LYS A 13 -6.64 5.44 -0.85
N THR A 14 -7.63 6.29 -0.84
CA THR A 14 -8.86 6.08 -0.06
C THR A 14 -9.61 4.84 -0.56
N GLU A 15 -9.72 4.65 -1.88
CA GLU A 15 -10.32 3.45 -2.46
C GLU A 15 -9.57 2.17 -2.05
N TYR A 16 -8.26 2.23 -2.05
CA TYR A 16 -7.42 1.11 -1.61
C TYR A 16 -7.68 0.76 -0.13
N ARG A 17 -7.66 1.76 0.74
CA ARG A 17 -7.92 1.59 2.18
C ARG A 17 -9.33 1.08 2.44
N GLU A 18 -10.33 1.74 1.88
CA GLU A 18 -11.73 1.36 2.08
C GLU A 18 -12.07 0.01 1.45
N GLY A 19 -11.40 -0.35 0.36
CA GLY A 19 -11.50 -1.69 -0.20
C GLY A 19 -11.06 -2.76 0.79
N HIS A 20 -9.98 -2.53 1.53
CA HIS A 20 -9.56 -3.44 2.61
C HIS A 20 -10.55 -3.46 3.76
N ASN A 21 -11.02 -2.30 4.19
CA ASN A 21 -11.95 -2.19 5.32
C ASN A 21 -13.32 -2.81 5.03
N ASN A 22 -13.71 -2.89 3.76
CA ASN A 22 -14.98 -3.47 3.32
C ASN A 22 -14.84 -4.83 2.65
N ALA A 23 -13.65 -5.44 2.67
CA ALA A 23 -13.38 -6.72 2.02
C ALA A 23 -13.78 -6.74 0.54
N ASP A 24 -13.53 -5.65 -0.16
CA ASP A 24 -13.90 -5.46 -1.56
C ASP A 24 -12.65 -5.60 -2.44
N VAL A 25 -12.41 -6.82 -2.91
CA VAL A 25 -11.22 -7.18 -3.69
C VAL A 25 -11.14 -6.38 -4.99
N GLU A 26 -12.24 -6.26 -5.73
CA GLU A 26 -12.24 -5.57 -7.02
C GLU A 26 -12.01 -4.07 -6.86
N ARG A 27 -12.51 -3.48 -5.77
CA ARG A 27 -12.25 -2.08 -5.43
C ARG A 27 -10.76 -1.83 -5.19
N ILE A 28 -10.08 -2.74 -4.50
CA ILE A 28 -8.63 -2.68 -4.29
C ILE A 28 -7.90 -2.80 -5.63
N LEU A 29 -8.26 -3.79 -6.44
CA LEU A 29 -7.61 -4.03 -7.73
C LEU A 29 -7.78 -2.88 -8.71
N SER A 30 -8.87 -2.11 -8.61
CA SER A 30 -9.12 -0.96 -9.47
C SER A 30 -8.07 0.15 -9.34
N VAL A 31 -7.32 0.16 -8.24
CA VAL A 31 -6.27 1.15 -7.97
C VAL A 31 -4.97 0.83 -8.71
N PHE A 32 -4.83 -0.39 -9.21
CA PHE A 32 -3.63 -0.85 -9.91
C PHE A 32 -3.77 -0.70 -11.42
N ALA A 33 -2.70 -0.24 -12.08
CA ALA A 33 -2.63 -0.15 -13.52
C ALA A 33 -2.56 -1.55 -14.16
N ASN A 34 -2.97 -1.64 -15.41
CA ASN A 34 -2.70 -2.85 -16.19
C ASN A 34 -1.18 -3.02 -16.32
N GLY A 35 -0.70 -4.25 -16.18
CA GLY A 35 0.72 -4.52 -16.31
C GLY A 35 1.56 -4.11 -15.09
N PHE A 36 0.94 -3.88 -13.94
CA PHE A 36 1.70 -3.49 -12.75
C PHE A 36 2.65 -4.59 -12.25
N THR A 37 3.71 -4.16 -11.58
CA THR A 37 4.66 -5.03 -10.89
C THR A 37 4.38 -5.00 -9.40
N ASN A 38 4.33 -6.15 -8.76
CA ASN A 38 4.11 -6.28 -7.33
C ASN A 38 5.25 -7.07 -6.68
N MET A 39 5.85 -6.48 -5.65
CA MET A 39 6.90 -7.10 -4.84
C MET A 39 6.41 -7.18 -3.39
N PRO A 40 5.53 -8.11 -3.05
CA PRO A 40 4.99 -8.21 -1.70
C PRO A 40 5.98 -8.88 -0.73
N GLU A 41 5.81 -8.57 0.54
CA GLU A 41 6.62 -9.17 1.62
C GLU A 41 6.53 -10.69 1.59
N GLY A 42 7.71 -11.35 1.58
CA GLY A 42 7.80 -12.80 1.71
C GLY A 42 7.38 -13.59 0.48
N GLU A 43 7.08 -12.91 -0.62
CA GLU A 43 6.62 -13.54 -1.85
C GLU A 43 7.56 -13.22 -3.02
N PRO A 44 7.52 -13.99 -4.11
CA PRO A 44 8.25 -13.62 -5.32
C PRO A 44 7.67 -12.36 -5.96
N THR A 45 8.42 -11.79 -6.90
CA THR A 45 7.92 -10.69 -7.72
C THR A 45 6.91 -11.20 -8.73
N PHE A 46 5.78 -10.51 -8.83
CA PHE A 46 4.73 -10.78 -9.82
C PHE A 46 4.62 -9.65 -10.82
N TYR A 47 4.31 -9.97 -12.06
CA TYR A 47 4.21 -9.01 -13.17
C TYR A 47 2.87 -9.11 -13.89
N GLY A 48 2.31 -7.98 -14.25
CA GLY A 48 1.18 -7.88 -15.16
C GLY A 48 -0.08 -8.62 -14.70
N GLU A 49 -0.66 -9.41 -15.57
CA GLU A 49 -1.89 -10.15 -15.27
C GLU A 49 -1.67 -11.18 -14.18
N GLU A 50 -0.51 -11.79 -14.13
CA GLU A 50 -0.14 -12.72 -13.04
C GLU A 50 -0.12 -11.99 -11.70
N ALA A 51 0.41 -10.76 -11.66
CA ALA A 51 0.39 -9.95 -10.44
C ALA A 51 -1.04 -9.67 -9.97
N ARG A 52 -1.94 -9.35 -10.90
CA ARG A 52 -3.35 -9.08 -10.61
C ARG A 52 -4.05 -10.31 -10.04
N GLU A 53 -3.85 -11.47 -10.66
CA GLU A 53 -4.45 -12.71 -10.22
C GLU A 53 -3.89 -13.19 -8.88
N ALA A 54 -2.57 -13.05 -8.66
CA ALA A 54 -1.95 -13.37 -7.38
C ALA A 54 -2.49 -12.48 -6.26
N LEU A 55 -2.61 -11.18 -6.51
CA LEU A 55 -3.16 -10.23 -5.54
C LEU A 55 -4.63 -10.54 -5.24
N ARG A 56 -5.44 -10.84 -6.27
CA ARG A 56 -6.83 -11.24 -6.09
C ARG A 56 -6.94 -12.45 -5.17
N SER A 57 -6.14 -13.47 -5.41
CA SER A 57 -6.12 -14.70 -4.62
C SER A 57 -5.69 -14.44 -3.17
N GLN A 58 -4.64 -13.66 -2.97
CA GLN A 58 -4.12 -13.32 -1.64
C GLN A 58 -5.15 -12.52 -0.83
N LEU A 59 -5.78 -11.52 -1.45
CA LEU A 59 -6.80 -10.71 -0.79
C LEU A 59 -8.05 -11.53 -0.46
N SER A 60 -8.47 -12.41 -1.36
CA SER A 60 -9.63 -13.27 -1.13
C SER A 60 -9.40 -14.20 0.07
N LYS A 61 -8.22 -14.79 0.18
CA LYS A 61 -7.85 -15.61 1.34
C LYS A 61 -7.79 -14.80 2.63
N LEU A 62 -7.22 -13.61 2.56
CA LEU A 62 -7.13 -12.72 3.72
C LEU A 62 -8.53 -12.40 4.27
N PHE A 63 -9.45 -12.01 3.39
CA PHE A 63 -10.81 -11.64 3.78
C PHE A 63 -11.68 -12.84 4.16
N GLU A 64 -11.34 -14.03 3.69
CA GLU A 64 -11.99 -15.26 4.14
C GLU A 64 -11.68 -15.55 5.62
N LEU A 65 -10.42 -15.31 6.02
CA LEU A 65 -9.95 -15.67 7.36
C LEU A 65 -10.10 -14.55 8.39
N TYR A 66 -10.06 -13.28 7.94
CA TYR A 66 -9.99 -12.12 8.85
C TYR A 66 -10.98 -11.03 8.46
N ARG A 67 -11.46 -10.34 9.49
CA ARG A 67 -11.96 -8.97 9.32
C ARG A 67 -10.74 -8.07 9.34
N VAL A 68 -10.64 -7.20 8.35
CA VAL A 68 -9.46 -6.37 8.15
C VAL A 68 -9.80 -4.91 8.38
N ARG A 69 -8.96 -4.24 9.17
CA ARG A 69 -8.94 -2.79 9.26
C ARG A 69 -7.56 -2.32 8.81
N MET A 70 -7.52 -1.40 7.86
CA MET A 70 -6.30 -0.84 7.35
C MET A 70 -6.17 0.63 7.73
N GLU A 71 -4.99 0.99 8.18
CA GLU A 71 -4.55 2.37 8.34
C GLU A 71 -3.40 2.62 7.37
N VAL A 72 -3.41 3.77 6.71
CA VAL A 72 -2.37 4.16 5.76
C VAL A 72 -1.78 5.48 6.23
N VAL A 73 -0.46 5.54 6.34
CA VAL A 73 0.26 6.77 6.61
C VAL A 73 1.17 7.08 5.44
N ILE A 74 0.87 8.17 4.77
CA ILE A 74 1.68 8.69 3.68
C ILE A 74 2.78 9.55 4.29
N VAL A 75 4.04 9.16 4.09
CA VAL A 75 5.18 9.94 4.56
C VAL A 75 5.52 11.02 3.54
N HIS A 76 5.52 10.67 2.25
CA HIS A 76 5.85 11.63 1.21
C HIS A 76 5.33 11.16 -0.15
N ILE A 77 4.78 12.08 -0.92
CA ILE A 77 4.43 11.90 -2.32
C ILE A 77 5.13 12.98 -3.13
N ALA A 78 5.85 12.58 -4.19
CA ALA A 78 6.44 13.49 -5.14
C ALA A 78 5.85 13.22 -6.52
N VAL A 79 5.29 14.26 -7.14
CA VAL A 79 4.68 14.15 -8.47
C VAL A 79 5.60 14.77 -9.51
N PHE A 80 5.89 14.01 -10.57
CA PHE A 80 6.73 14.42 -11.69
C PHE A 80 5.94 14.16 -12.98
N GLU A 81 5.29 15.19 -13.52
CA GLU A 81 4.45 15.08 -14.72
C GLU A 81 3.39 13.98 -14.57
N ASN A 82 3.54 12.87 -15.27
CA ASN A 82 2.57 11.76 -15.28
C ASN A 82 2.98 10.59 -14.37
N THR A 83 3.98 10.81 -13.51
CA THR A 83 4.50 9.79 -12.59
C THR A 83 4.58 10.38 -11.19
N ALA A 84 4.22 9.59 -10.18
CA ALA A 84 4.40 9.97 -8.79
C ALA A 84 5.07 8.85 -8.01
N VAL A 85 5.89 9.23 -7.04
CA VAL A 85 6.52 8.30 -6.11
C VAL A 85 5.95 8.57 -4.72
N ASP A 86 5.42 7.52 -4.11
CA ASP A 86 4.70 7.57 -2.85
C ASP A 86 5.31 6.55 -1.90
N ARG A 87 5.65 6.98 -0.71
CA ARG A 87 6.17 6.12 0.34
C ARG A 87 5.52 6.39 1.68
N GLY A 88 5.45 5.37 2.47
CA GLY A 88 4.84 5.43 3.80
C GLY A 88 4.75 4.05 4.42
N TRP A 89 3.72 3.84 5.22
CA TRP A 89 3.49 2.54 5.82
C TRP A 89 1.99 2.23 5.94
N HIS A 90 1.72 0.92 5.98
CA HIS A 90 0.38 0.36 6.22
C HIS A 90 0.38 -0.38 7.55
N LYS A 91 -0.70 -0.25 8.26
CA LYS A 91 -0.98 -1.06 9.44
C LYS A 91 -2.26 -1.84 9.19
N LEU A 92 -2.16 -3.16 9.27
CA LEU A 92 -3.30 -4.04 9.15
C LEU A 92 -3.65 -4.59 10.53
N ILE A 93 -4.89 -4.42 10.94
CA ILE A 93 -5.44 -5.05 12.14
C ILE A 93 -6.33 -6.18 11.65
N LEU A 94 -5.91 -7.42 11.93
CA LEU A 94 -6.54 -8.63 11.44
C LEU A 94 -7.25 -9.33 12.60
N THR A 95 -8.58 -9.33 12.58
CA THR A 95 -9.37 -10.03 13.59
C THR A 95 -9.83 -11.37 13.00
N PRO A 96 -9.38 -12.51 13.57
CA PRO A 96 -9.80 -13.82 13.05
C PRO A 96 -11.32 -13.99 13.11
N LYS A 97 -11.93 -14.45 12.03
CA LYS A 97 -13.38 -14.69 11.97
C LYS A 97 -13.80 -15.86 12.85
N ILE A 98 -12.88 -16.81 13.08
CA ILE A 98 -13.15 -17.96 13.97
C ILE A 98 -13.06 -17.58 15.44
N GLY A 99 -12.64 -16.35 15.78
CA GLY A 99 -12.43 -15.88 17.14
C GLY A 99 -10.97 -15.86 17.52
N GLY A 100 -10.67 -15.11 18.58
CA GLY A 100 -9.31 -14.92 19.08
C GLY A 100 -8.90 -13.46 19.01
N ASP A 101 -7.69 -13.19 19.48
CA ASP A 101 -7.16 -11.83 19.57
C ASP A 101 -6.79 -11.28 18.19
N PRO A 102 -6.96 -9.97 17.97
CA PRO A 102 -6.47 -9.33 16.75
C PRO A 102 -4.96 -9.43 16.61
N GLU A 103 -4.51 -9.64 15.38
CA GLU A 103 -3.11 -9.58 14.99
C GLU A 103 -2.85 -8.25 14.30
N VAL A 104 -1.74 -7.60 14.64
CA VAL A 104 -1.32 -6.35 14.00
C VAL A 104 -0.12 -6.63 13.12
N ARG A 105 -0.22 -6.27 11.84
CA ARG A 105 0.87 -6.34 10.87
C ARG A 105 1.17 -4.95 10.35
N ARG A 106 2.44 -4.61 10.33
CA ARG A 106 2.90 -3.32 9.85
C ARG A 106 3.87 -3.51 8.70
N TYR A 107 3.65 -2.75 7.61
CA TYR A 107 4.46 -2.79 6.39
C TYR A 107 4.84 -1.38 5.99
N ARG A 108 6.09 -1.20 5.61
CA ARG A 108 6.51 -0.02 4.87
C ARG A 108 6.33 -0.28 3.38
N TYR A 109 6.05 0.75 2.60
CA TYR A 109 5.80 0.59 1.18
C TYR A 109 6.45 1.70 0.36
N CYS A 110 6.69 1.39 -0.91
CA CYS A 110 6.97 2.37 -1.95
C CYS A 110 6.09 2.04 -3.15
N GLU A 111 5.40 3.04 -3.67
CA GLU A 111 4.51 2.92 -4.82
C GLU A 111 4.91 3.91 -5.88
N ILE A 112 4.87 3.47 -7.15
CA ILE A 112 4.98 4.37 -8.30
C ILE A 112 3.62 4.42 -8.99
N TRP A 113 3.09 5.63 -9.08
CA TRP A 113 1.81 5.93 -9.70
C TRP A 113 2.01 6.44 -11.11
N HIS A 114 1.13 6.06 -12.02
CA HIS A 114 1.11 6.55 -13.39
C HIS A 114 -0.25 7.16 -13.71
N LYS A 115 -0.21 8.37 -14.26
CA LYS A 115 -1.41 9.04 -14.74
C LYS A 115 -1.88 8.37 -16.03
N GLN A 116 -3.13 7.95 -16.04
CA GLN A 116 -3.75 7.28 -17.16
C GLN A 116 -4.27 8.31 -18.19
N LYS A 117 -4.62 7.85 -19.37
CA LYS A 117 -5.15 8.72 -20.44
C LYS A 117 -6.43 9.44 -20.03
N ASP A 118 -7.24 8.83 -19.17
CA ASP A 118 -8.48 9.41 -18.65
C ASP A 118 -8.24 10.39 -17.48
N GLY A 119 -6.99 10.63 -17.11
CA GLY A 119 -6.62 11.51 -16.00
C GLY A 119 -6.60 10.85 -14.63
N SER A 120 -7.05 9.60 -14.50
CA SER A 120 -6.95 8.87 -13.24
C SER A 120 -5.50 8.45 -12.97
N TRP A 121 -5.21 8.23 -11.70
CA TRP A 121 -3.90 7.74 -11.27
C TRP A 121 -4.00 6.30 -10.79
N ARG A 122 -3.07 5.44 -11.23
CA ARG A 122 -3.03 4.04 -10.85
C ARG A 122 -1.61 3.60 -10.52
N ILE A 123 -1.51 2.63 -9.61
CA ILE A 123 -0.22 2.07 -9.19
C ILE A 123 0.33 1.17 -10.29
N GLY A 124 1.51 1.51 -10.81
CA GLY A 124 2.23 0.69 -11.78
C GLY A 124 3.33 -0.15 -11.16
N PHE A 125 3.76 0.19 -9.95
CA PHE A 125 4.80 -0.52 -9.22
C PHE A 125 4.51 -0.43 -7.72
N PHE A 126 4.58 -1.56 -7.03
CA PHE A 126 4.35 -1.64 -5.60
C PHE A 126 5.39 -2.56 -4.96
N ILE A 127 6.04 -2.09 -3.92
CA ILE A 127 6.92 -2.91 -3.08
C ILE A 127 6.57 -2.67 -1.62
N SER A 128 6.50 -3.73 -0.83
CA SER A 128 6.30 -3.67 0.60
C SER A 128 7.20 -4.64 1.34
N ASN A 129 7.55 -4.26 2.55
CA ASN A 129 8.35 -5.07 3.47
C ASN A 129 7.77 -4.93 4.87
N LYS A 130 7.99 -5.93 5.70
CA LYS A 130 7.67 -5.81 7.13
C LYS A 130 8.41 -4.61 7.72
N ASP A 131 7.67 -3.84 8.51
CA ASP A 131 8.21 -2.71 9.25
C ASP A 131 8.15 -3.05 10.75
N HIS A 132 9.31 -3.11 11.38
CA HIS A 132 9.42 -3.40 12.80
C HIS A 132 9.45 -2.09 13.60
N GLU A 133 8.89 -2.13 14.80
CA GLU A 133 9.03 -0.99 15.70
C GLU A 133 10.51 -0.69 15.94
N PRO A 134 10.90 0.60 15.93
CA PRO A 134 12.29 0.96 16.20
C PRO A 134 12.73 0.46 17.57
N THR A 135 13.91 -0.15 17.62
CA THR A 135 14.55 -0.47 18.91
C THR A 135 15.28 0.75 19.43
N MET A 136 15.60 0.76 20.73
CA MET A 136 16.42 1.84 21.32
C MET A 136 17.74 2.01 20.59
N LEU A 137 18.37 0.91 20.19
CA LEU A 137 19.64 0.93 19.47
C LEU A 137 19.48 1.59 18.09
N ASN A 138 18.45 1.24 17.35
CA ASN A 138 18.17 1.82 16.02
C ASN A 138 17.83 3.30 16.13
N SER A 139 17.06 3.70 17.13
CA SER A 139 16.72 5.10 17.36
C SER A 139 17.95 5.95 17.66
N VAL A 140 18.91 5.42 18.39
CA VAL A 140 20.16 6.11 18.72
C VAL A 140 21.09 6.18 17.50
N ALA A 141 21.12 5.12 16.68
CA ALA A 141 22.02 5.03 15.52
C ALA A 141 21.68 6.02 14.41
N PHE A 142 20.40 6.35 14.19
CA PHE A 142 19.97 7.15 13.02
C PHE A 142 18.97 8.26 13.37
N PRO A 143 19.21 9.08 14.40
CA PRO A 143 18.22 10.08 14.80
C PRO A 143 18.01 11.20 13.78
N SER A 144 19.07 11.61 13.07
CA SER A 144 19.00 12.65 12.05
C SER A 144 18.29 12.17 10.79
N ASP A 145 18.53 10.94 10.40
CA ASP A 145 17.91 10.34 9.21
C ASP A 145 16.39 10.17 9.42
N ALA A 146 15.98 9.76 10.59
CA ALA A 146 14.57 9.65 10.93
C ALA A 146 13.86 11.00 10.83
N SER A 147 14.49 12.10 11.25
CA SER A 147 13.94 13.45 11.13
C SER A 147 13.80 13.89 9.67
N ALA A 148 14.76 13.54 8.83
CA ALA A 148 14.74 13.89 7.41
C ALA A 148 13.63 13.13 6.66
N ILE A 149 13.35 11.90 7.04
CA ILE A 149 12.33 11.06 6.41
C ILE A 149 10.91 11.56 6.69
N VAL A 150 10.65 12.06 7.88
CA VAL A 150 9.31 12.50 8.30
C VAL A 150 8.90 13.81 7.64
N ARG A 151 9.80 14.53 7.05
CA ARG A 151 9.52 15.76 6.32
C ARG A 151 9.20 15.45 4.87
#